data_f5c91c7fb77fd924a782b7cd2f23d700
#
_entry.id   f5c91c7fb77fd924a782b7cd2f23d700
#
_cell.length_a   1.000
_cell.length_b   1.000
_cell.length_c   1.000
_cell.angle_alpha   90.00
_cell.angle_beta   90.00
_cell.angle_gamma   90.00
#
_symmetry.space_group_name_H-M   'P 1'
#
loop_
_entity.id
_entity.type
_entity.pdbx_description
1 polymer ?
#
loop_
_entity_poly.entity_id
_entity_poly.type
_entity_poly.pdbx_seq_one_letter_code
_entity_poly.pdbx_strand_id
1 'polypeptide(L)'
;MANKNNKYCCMCGSKKDEVDKLIKGEYGYICDNCISIASELLNDEEEENITNNMQLATPSQIKAHLDQYVIGQDEAKRTLAVAVYNHYKRLKQNKKSDVEIQKSNILMIGSTGSGKTYLAQSLAKFLGVPFAIADATCLTEAGYVGEDVETMLRTLLQNANYDIESAQRGIIYIDEIDKISRCLLYTSPSPRDA
;
A
#
# COMPACT_ATOMS: atom_id res chain seq x y z
N MET A 1 55.77 4.06 6.83
CA MET A 1 55.60 3.18 5.65
C MET A 1 54.39 2.32 5.92
N ALA A 2 53.27 2.69 5.38
CA ALA A 2 52.02 1.94 5.60
C ALA A 2 52.04 0.66 4.77
N ASN A 3 51.77 -0.45 5.44
CA ASN A 3 51.77 -1.79 4.89
C ASN A 3 50.69 -1.94 3.82
N LYS A 4 51.10 -2.05 2.55
CA LYS A 4 50.27 -1.96 1.32
C LYS A 4 49.37 -3.17 1.05
N ASN A 5 49.22 -4.13 1.95
CA ASN A 5 48.52 -5.39 1.66
C ASN A 5 47.34 -5.76 2.60
N ASN A 6 46.99 -4.96 3.57
CA ASN A 6 45.85 -5.29 4.43
C ASN A 6 44.60 -4.54 3.98
N LYS A 7 43.82 -5.18 3.08
CA LYS A 7 42.50 -4.67 2.67
C LYS A 7 41.49 -4.99 3.78
N TYR A 8 41.03 -3.98 4.50
CA TYR A 8 40.04 -4.06 5.55
C TYR A 8 38.95 -3.05 5.35
N CYS A 9 37.76 -3.34 5.85
CA CYS A 9 36.63 -2.42 5.84
C CYS A 9 36.91 -1.22 6.75
N CYS A 10 36.74 0.01 6.25
CA CYS A 10 36.99 1.22 7.03
C CYS A 10 35.91 1.48 8.10
N MET A 11 34.73 0.84 8.02
CA MET A 11 33.64 0.99 8.99
C MET A 11 33.75 -0.01 10.14
N CYS A 12 33.83 -1.31 9.84
CA CYS A 12 33.83 -2.36 10.87
C CYS A 12 35.21 -2.98 11.14
N GLY A 13 36.22 -2.70 10.31
CA GLY A 13 37.56 -3.25 10.46
C GLY A 13 37.74 -4.70 9.96
N SER A 14 36.72 -5.35 9.46
CA SER A 14 36.77 -6.74 8.95
C SER A 14 37.76 -6.86 7.78
N LYS A 15 38.52 -7.96 7.76
CA LYS A 15 39.45 -8.24 6.69
C LYS A 15 38.76 -8.86 5.48
N LYS A 16 39.46 -8.87 4.32
CA LYS A 16 38.91 -9.43 3.09
C LYS A 16 38.51 -10.91 3.21
N ASP A 17 39.16 -11.66 4.07
CA ASP A 17 38.91 -13.09 4.26
C ASP A 17 37.72 -13.38 5.19
N GLU A 18 37.18 -12.33 5.84
CA GLU A 18 36.07 -12.41 6.80
C GLU A 18 34.71 -11.91 6.20
N VAL A 19 34.75 -11.42 4.95
CA VAL A 19 33.58 -10.81 4.27
C VAL A 19 33.49 -11.31 2.83
N ASP A 20 32.28 -11.40 2.29
CA ASP A 20 32.08 -11.91 0.94
C ASP A 20 32.63 -10.94 -0.13
N LYS A 21 32.41 -9.66 0.08
CA LYS A 21 32.86 -8.61 -0.85
C LYS A 21 33.44 -7.41 -0.12
N LEU A 22 34.52 -6.88 -0.69
CA LEU A 22 35.11 -5.60 -0.31
C LEU A 22 35.10 -4.67 -1.52
N ILE A 23 34.34 -3.60 -1.43
CA ILE A 23 34.24 -2.58 -2.48
C ILE A 23 35.25 -1.49 -2.19
N LYS A 24 36.01 -1.12 -3.22
CA LYS A 24 37.05 -0.08 -3.12
C LYS A 24 36.40 1.29 -3.33
N GLY A 25 36.51 2.15 -2.33
CA GLY A 25 36.21 3.58 -2.44
C GLY A 25 37.48 4.41 -2.65
N GLU A 26 37.33 5.71 -2.72
CA GLU A 26 38.45 6.65 -2.90
C GLU A 26 39.37 6.69 -1.68
N TYR A 27 38.86 6.59 -0.48
CA TYR A 27 39.59 6.69 0.79
C TYR A 27 39.79 5.35 1.52
N GLY A 28 39.21 4.25 1.01
CA GLY A 28 39.32 2.95 1.69
C GLY A 28 38.46 1.87 1.05
N TYR A 29 38.20 0.83 1.83
CA TYR A 29 37.32 -0.26 1.44
C TYR A 29 36.10 -0.31 2.36
N ILE A 30 34.95 -0.71 1.85
CA ILE A 30 33.74 -0.99 2.61
C ILE A 30 33.27 -2.41 2.32
N CYS A 31 32.83 -3.16 3.32
CA CYS A 31 32.32 -4.52 3.13
C CYS A 31 30.81 -4.50 2.83
N ASP A 32 30.33 -5.59 2.23
CA ASP A 32 28.94 -5.87 1.90
C ASP A 32 28.01 -5.76 3.13
N ASN A 33 28.40 -6.31 4.28
CA ASN A 33 27.64 -6.19 5.53
C ASN A 33 27.43 -4.73 5.96
N CYS A 34 28.49 -3.90 5.89
CA CYS A 34 28.36 -2.49 6.24
C CYS A 34 27.52 -1.70 5.23
N ILE A 35 27.54 -2.11 3.96
CA ILE A 35 26.67 -1.50 2.93
C ILE A 35 25.21 -1.87 3.21
N SER A 36 24.90 -3.13 3.54
CA SER A 36 23.54 -3.54 3.88
C SER A 36 23.01 -2.78 5.09
N ILE A 37 23.79 -2.69 6.17
CA ILE A 37 23.40 -1.92 7.37
C ILE A 37 23.21 -0.43 7.05
N ALA A 38 24.10 0.16 6.26
CA ALA A 38 23.97 1.56 5.87
C ALA A 38 22.73 1.79 4.98
N SER A 39 22.42 0.85 4.07
CA SER A 39 21.23 0.91 3.24
C SER A 39 19.95 0.79 4.05
N GLU A 40 19.89 -0.11 5.03
CA GLU A 40 18.76 -0.23 5.95
C GLU A 40 18.54 1.05 6.76
N LEU A 41 19.61 1.64 7.31
CA LEU A 41 19.52 2.89 8.06
C LEU A 41 19.05 4.06 7.20
N LEU A 42 19.51 4.16 5.95
CA LEU A 42 19.09 5.19 5.01
C LEU A 42 17.61 5.02 4.60
N ASN A 43 17.18 3.79 4.37
CA ASN A 43 15.80 3.49 4.05
C ASN A 43 14.87 3.80 5.24
N ASP A 44 15.27 3.48 6.47
CA ASP A 44 14.53 3.83 7.70
C ASP A 44 14.38 5.36 7.85
N GLU A 45 15.43 6.13 7.56
CA GLU A 45 15.38 7.61 7.59
C GLU A 45 14.50 8.18 6.47
N GLU A 46 14.47 7.58 5.29
CA GLU A 46 13.58 7.98 4.19
C GLU A 46 12.12 7.66 4.51
N GLU A 47 11.82 6.48 5.05
CA GLU A 47 10.48 6.11 5.51
C GLU A 47 10.01 7.05 6.64
N GLU A 48 10.85 7.42 7.61
CA GLU A 48 10.52 8.37 8.65
C GLU A 48 10.27 9.79 8.11
N ASN A 49 11.04 10.25 7.14
CA ASN A 49 10.85 11.56 6.53
C ASN A 49 9.57 11.65 5.68
N ILE A 50 9.23 10.61 4.93
CA ILE A 50 8.01 10.55 4.11
C ILE A 50 6.78 10.42 5.01
N THR A 51 6.85 9.62 6.08
CA THR A 51 5.75 9.48 7.06
C THR A 51 5.56 10.72 7.93
N ASN A 52 6.63 11.46 8.27
CA ASN A 52 6.55 12.71 9.01
C ASN A 52 5.97 13.87 8.18
N ASN A 53 6.19 13.90 6.87
CA ASN A 53 5.61 14.90 5.98
C ASN A 53 4.11 14.70 5.68
N MET A 54 3.54 13.51 5.90
CA MET A 54 2.10 13.34 5.89
C MET A 54 1.52 13.88 7.21
N GLN A 55 1.10 15.14 7.23
CA GLN A 55 0.18 15.61 8.27
C GLN A 55 -1.08 14.76 8.19
N LEU A 56 -1.21 13.80 9.12
CA LEU A 56 -2.37 12.94 9.17
C LEU A 56 -3.61 13.80 9.44
N ALA A 57 -4.42 14.01 8.42
CA ALA A 57 -5.66 14.77 8.56
C ALA A 57 -6.55 14.10 9.62
N THR A 58 -7.07 14.88 10.54
CA THR A 58 -7.99 14.38 11.58
C THR A 58 -9.30 13.90 10.95
N PRO A 59 -10.05 12.98 11.59
CA PRO A 59 -11.36 12.54 11.09
C PRO A 59 -12.32 13.69 10.83
N SER A 60 -12.26 14.76 11.61
CA SER A 60 -13.05 15.96 11.42
C SER A 60 -12.70 16.70 10.13
N GLN A 61 -11.41 16.79 9.80
CA GLN A 61 -10.94 17.41 8.56
C GLN A 61 -11.33 16.59 7.34
N ILE A 62 -11.19 15.26 7.42
CA ILE A 62 -11.59 14.33 6.36
C ILE A 62 -13.09 14.47 6.11
N LYS A 63 -13.92 14.45 7.18
CA LYS A 63 -15.37 14.64 7.06
C LYS A 63 -15.71 15.99 6.45
N ALA A 64 -15.11 17.06 6.94
CA ALA A 64 -15.38 18.43 6.43
C ALA A 64 -15.03 18.55 4.93
N HIS A 65 -13.98 17.86 4.47
CA HIS A 65 -13.68 17.81 3.04
C HIS A 65 -14.76 17.05 2.26
N LEU A 66 -15.15 15.86 2.74
CA LEU A 66 -16.21 15.08 2.10
C LEU A 66 -17.56 15.82 2.07
N ASP A 67 -17.85 16.66 3.07
CA ASP A 67 -19.07 17.48 3.12
C ASP A 67 -19.14 18.53 2.01
N GLN A 68 -17.99 18.94 1.46
CA GLN A 68 -17.93 19.88 0.33
C GLN A 68 -18.35 19.23 -1.01
N TYR A 69 -18.18 17.93 -1.15
CA TYR A 69 -18.39 17.21 -2.41
C TYR A 69 -19.60 16.30 -2.40
N VAL A 70 -20.00 15.79 -1.24
CA VAL A 70 -21.09 14.83 -1.10
C VAL A 70 -22.14 15.39 -0.16
N ILE A 71 -23.37 15.53 -0.63
CA ILE A 71 -24.50 16.01 0.15
C ILE A 71 -25.11 14.82 0.93
N GLY A 72 -25.40 15.03 2.22
CA GLY A 72 -25.95 13.99 3.08
C GLY A 72 -24.98 12.88 3.45
N GLN A 73 -25.46 11.71 3.85
CA GLN A 73 -24.70 10.52 4.22
C GLN A 73 -23.70 10.76 5.37
N ASP A 74 -24.09 11.55 6.37
CA ASP A 74 -23.20 11.98 7.46
C ASP A 74 -22.61 10.82 8.26
N GLU A 75 -23.36 9.75 8.48
CA GLU A 75 -22.90 8.57 9.21
C GLU A 75 -21.82 7.81 8.42
N ALA A 76 -22.08 7.58 7.13
CA ALA A 76 -21.11 6.93 6.25
C ALA A 76 -19.78 7.72 6.16
N LYS A 77 -19.88 9.05 6.03
CA LYS A 77 -18.71 9.93 6.01
C LYS A 77 -17.91 9.89 7.30
N ARG A 78 -18.58 9.88 8.47
CA ARG A 78 -17.90 9.76 9.77
C ARG A 78 -17.18 8.42 9.91
N THR A 79 -17.89 7.35 9.61
CA THR A 79 -17.31 5.98 9.68
C THR A 79 -16.12 5.86 8.76
N LEU A 80 -16.23 6.32 7.51
CA LEU A 80 -15.16 6.30 6.53
C LEU A 80 -13.96 7.14 6.99
N ALA A 81 -14.20 8.34 7.49
CA ALA A 81 -13.14 9.23 7.99
C ALA A 81 -12.36 8.62 9.16
N VAL A 82 -13.04 7.97 10.10
CA VAL A 82 -12.41 7.30 11.24
C VAL A 82 -11.63 6.07 10.79
N ALA A 83 -12.20 5.24 9.92
CA ALA A 83 -11.57 4.02 9.42
C ALA A 83 -10.27 4.35 8.67
N VAL A 84 -10.31 5.36 7.81
CA VAL A 84 -9.15 5.82 7.05
C VAL A 84 -8.09 6.44 7.95
N TYR A 85 -8.50 7.27 8.91
CA TYR A 85 -7.58 7.81 9.90
C TYR A 85 -6.84 6.69 10.65
N ASN A 86 -7.56 5.67 11.12
CA ASN A 86 -6.97 4.53 11.81
C ASN A 86 -6.00 3.75 10.90
N HIS A 87 -6.35 3.58 9.62
CA HIS A 87 -5.47 2.93 8.63
C HIS A 87 -4.13 3.67 8.49
N TYR A 88 -4.16 4.97 8.25
CA TYR A 88 -2.92 5.75 8.09
C TYR A 88 -2.17 5.95 9.40
N LYS A 89 -2.89 6.03 10.53
CA LYS A 89 -2.26 6.03 11.85
C LYS A 89 -1.48 4.72 12.09
N ARG A 90 -2.03 3.59 11.67
CA ARG A 90 -1.34 2.29 11.75
C ARG A 90 -0.08 2.27 10.88
N LEU A 91 -0.13 2.82 9.66
CA LEU A 91 1.05 2.90 8.78
C LEU A 91 2.15 3.79 9.36
N LYS A 92 1.78 4.84 10.13
CA LYS A 92 2.73 5.70 10.86
C LYS A 92 3.26 5.09 12.16
N GLN A 93 2.58 4.09 12.69
CA GLN A 93 2.93 3.54 13.99
C GLN A 93 4.16 2.65 13.85
N ASN A 94 5.29 3.09 14.42
CA ASN A 94 6.51 2.29 14.50
C ASN A 94 6.22 0.98 15.26
N LYS A 95 6.86 -0.11 14.87
CA LYS A 95 6.73 -1.47 15.43
C LYS A 95 6.95 -1.59 16.96
N LYS A 96 7.22 -0.48 17.66
CA LYS A 96 7.53 -0.42 19.10
C LYS A 96 6.37 0.02 19.99
N SER A 97 5.15 0.19 19.47
CA SER A 97 4.03 0.60 20.31
C SER A 97 3.29 -0.63 20.89
N ASP A 98 2.93 -0.56 22.17
CA ASP A 98 2.20 -1.65 22.88
C ASP A 98 0.76 -1.87 22.38
N VAL A 99 0.28 -1.02 21.47
CA VAL A 99 -1.09 -1.09 20.93
C VAL A 99 -1.05 -1.41 19.45
N GLU A 100 -1.51 -2.58 19.06
CA GLU A 100 -1.65 -3.00 17.67
C GLU A 100 -3.00 -2.54 17.10
N ILE A 101 -2.96 -1.71 16.06
CA ILE A 101 -4.16 -1.33 15.30
C ILE A 101 -4.33 -2.33 14.16
N GLN A 102 -5.41 -3.12 14.21
CA GLN A 102 -5.69 -4.13 13.20
C GLN A 102 -5.98 -3.52 11.84
N LYS A 103 -5.58 -4.23 10.78
CA LYS A 103 -5.97 -3.89 9.40
C LYS A 103 -7.44 -4.18 9.22
N SER A 104 -8.19 -3.21 8.68
CA SER A 104 -9.62 -3.38 8.36
C SER A 104 -9.90 -2.98 6.91
N ASN A 105 -10.76 -3.76 6.26
CA ASN A 105 -11.36 -3.38 4.98
C ASN A 105 -12.72 -2.73 5.26
N ILE A 106 -13.15 -1.85 4.35
CA ILE A 106 -14.42 -1.13 4.48
C ILE A 106 -15.40 -1.70 3.47
N LEU A 107 -16.55 -2.17 3.94
CA LEU A 107 -17.66 -2.57 3.08
C LEU A 107 -18.68 -1.43 2.98
N MET A 108 -18.95 -0.98 1.75
CA MET A 108 -19.93 0.06 1.46
C MET A 108 -21.18 -0.57 0.84
N ILE A 109 -22.31 -0.45 1.52
CA ILE A 109 -23.62 -0.99 1.08
C ILE A 109 -24.57 0.17 0.80
N GLY A 110 -25.26 0.11 -0.32
CA GLY A 110 -26.23 1.12 -0.71
C GLY A 110 -26.71 0.93 -2.16
N SER A 111 -27.80 1.59 -2.52
CA SER A 111 -28.36 1.55 -3.87
C SER A 111 -27.39 2.08 -4.92
N THR A 112 -27.58 1.66 -6.17
CA THR A 112 -26.84 2.23 -7.31
C THR A 112 -27.10 3.73 -7.39
N GLY A 113 -26.06 4.52 -7.69
CA GLY A 113 -26.17 5.98 -7.74
C GLY A 113 -26.13 6.69 -6.38
N SER A 114 -25.97 5.97 -5.26
CA SER A 114 -25.84 6.58 -3.91
C SER A 114 -24.50 7.28 -3.65
N GLY A 115 -23.58 7.28 -4.61
CA GLY A 115 -22.30 8.00 -4.52
C GLY A 115 -21.17 7.23 -3.83
N LYS A 116 -21.27 5.90 -3.67
CA LYS A 116 -20.23 5.07 -3.02
C LYS A 116 -18.84 5.25 -3.66
N THR A 117 -18.77 5.07 -4.97
CA THR A 117 -17.52 5.21 -5.74
C THR A 117 -16.97 6.64 -5.65
N TYR A 118 -17.86 7.64 -5.71
CA TYR A 118 -17.48 9.05 -5.63
C TYR A 118 -16.93 9.43 -4.25
N LEU A 119 -17.48 8.87 -3.17
CA LEU A 119 -16.96 9.02 -1.82
C LEU A 119 -15.54 8.49 -1.70
N ALA A 120 -15.28 7.28 -2.20
CA ALA A 120 -13.95 6.66 -2.16
C ALA A 120 -12.93 7.45 -3.00
N GLN A 121 -13.34 7.90 -4.19
CA GLN A 121 -12.49 8.70 -5.08
C GLN A 121 -12.15 10.07 -4.49
N SER A 122 -13.14 10.76 -3.91
CA SER A 122 -12.96 12.07 -3.26
C SER A 122 -12.02 11.96 -2.06
N LEU A 123 -12.11 10.86 -1.32
CA LEU A 123 -11.25 10.56 -0.19
C LEU A 123 -9.79 10.33 -0.64
N ALA A 124 -9.57 9.49 -1.64
CA ALA A 124 -8.22 9.22 -2.17
C ALA A 124 -7.56 10.50 -2.70
N LYS A 125 -8.34 11.35 -3.38
CA LYS A 125 -7.88 12.65 -3.87
C LYS A 125 -7.49 13.59 -2.72
N PHE A 126 -8.28 13.63 -1.64
CA PHE A 126 -7.97 14.44 -0.46
C PHE A 126 -6.69 13.99 0.23
N LEU A 127 -6.47 12.68 0.33
CA LEU A 127 -5.29 12.11 0.94
C LEU A 127 -4.04 12.18 0.06
N GLY A 128 -4.22 12.49 -1.24
CA GLY A 128 -3.12 12.53 -2.20
C GLY A 128 -2.50 11.16 -2.48
N VAL A 129 -3.30 10.08 -2.36
CA VAL A 129 -2.81 8.70 -2.55
C VAL A 129 -3.29 8.11 -3.88
N PRO A 130 -2.54 7.15 -4.45
CA PRO A 130 -2.97 6.44 -5.65
C PRO A 130 -4.32 5.75 -5.44
N PHE A 131 -5.15 5.79 -6.46
CA PHE A 131 -6.50 5.22 -6.43
C PHE A 131 -6.73 4.34 -7.65
N ALA A 132 -7.19 3.11 -7.42
CA ALA A 132 -7.60 2.20 -8.49
C ALA A 132 -9.05 1.74 -8.27
N ILE A 133 -9.79 1.62 -9.36
CA ILE A 133 -11.14 1.05 -9.38
C ILE A 133 -11.05 -0.29 -10.11
N ALA A 134 -11.65 -1.31 -9.51
CA ALA A 134 -11.81 -2.63 -10.12
C ALA A 134 -13.28 -3.03 -10.09
N ASP A 135 -13.72 -3.68 -11.15
CA ASP A 135 -15.07 -4.25 -11.24
C ASP A 135 -15.00 -5.74 -10.90
N ALA A 136 -15.70 -6.15 -9.85
CA ALA A 136 -15.69 -7.53 -9.41
C ALA A 136 -16.33 -8.50 -10.42
N THR A 137 -17.16 -8.00 -11.35
CA THR A 137 -17.76 -8.83 -12.41
C THR A 137 -16.75 -9.27 -13.46
N CYS A 138 -15.67 -8.53 -13.62
CA CYS A 138 -14.58 -8.84 -14.56
C CYS A 138 -13.54 -9.79 -13.98
N LEU A 139 -13.61 -10.06 -12.65
CA LEU A 139 -12.66 -10.92 -11.97
C LEU A 139 -12.97 -12.38 -12.24
N THR A 140 -11.98 -13.08 -12.77
CA THR A 140 -12.05 -14.52 -13.00
C THR A 140 -10.93 -15.24 -12.22
N GLU A 141 -11.11 -16.54 -12.00
CA GLU A 141 -10.03 -17.37 -11.45
C GLU A 141 -8.81 -17.36 -12.39
N ALA A 142 -7.62 -17.38 -11.78
CA ALA A 142 -6.36 -17.40 -12.52
C ALA A 142 -6.34 -18.47 -13.62
N GLY A 143 -6.18 -18.03 -14.89
CA GLY A 143 -6.15 -18.91 -16.06
C GLY A 143 -7.41 -18.91 -16.94
N TYR A 144 -8.47 -18.18 -16.56
CA TYR A 144 -9.63 -17.90 -17.42
C TYR A 144 -9.53 -16.52 -18.06
N VAL A 145 -10.26 -16.33 -19.16
CA VAL A 145 -10.30 -15.03 -19.86
C VAL A 145 -11.07 -14.01 -18.99
N GLY A 146 -10.34 -13.11 -18.35
CA GLY A 146 -10.89 -12.05 -17.48
C GLY A 146 -9.77 -11.27 -16.80
N GLU A 147 -10.13 -10.26 -16.00
CA GLU A 147 -9.17 -9.51 -15.19
C GLU A 147 -8.78 -10.35 -13.96
N ASP A 148 -7.48 -10.44 -13.71
CA ASP A 148 -6.91 -11.10 -12.54
C ASP A 148 -6.71 -10.07 -11.41
N VAL A 149 -6.65 -10.55 -10.17
CA VAL A 149 -6.31 -9.72 -8.98
C VAL A 149 -5.00 -8.95 -9.21
N GLU A 150 -4.05 -9.54 -9.94
CA GLU A 150 -2.80 -8.89 -10.32
C GLU A 150 -3.02 -7.63 -11.19
N THR A 151 -4.06 -7.62 -12.02
CA THR A 151 -4.40 -6.47 -12.87
C THR A 151 -4.80 -5.25 -12.04
N MET A 152 -5.53 -5.45 -10.93
CA MET A 152 -5.87 -4.37 -10.01
C MET A 152 -4.62 -3.75 -9.37
N LEU A 153 -3.69 -4.60 -8.91
CA LEU A 153 -2.43 -4.15 -8.33
C LEU A 153 -1.57 -3.42 -9.35
N ARG A 154 -1.54 -3.93 -10.59
CA ARG A 154 -0.85 -3.27 -11.71
C ARG A 154 -1.44 -1.90 -12.00
N THR A 155 -2.75 -1.76 -12.03
CA THR A 155 -3.44 -0.49 -12.23
C THR A 155 -3.12 0.50 -11.10
N LEU A 156 -3.12 0.03 -9.85
CA LEU A 156 -2.72 0.86 -8.70
C LEU A 156 -1.27 1.33 -8.83
N LEU A 157 -0.37 0.43 -9.20
CA LEU A 157 1.06 0.74 -9.40
C LEU A 157 1.28 1.73 -10.56
N GLN A 158 0.53 1.59 -11.65
CA GLN A 158 0.56 2.57 -12.76
C GLN A 158 0.09 3.95 -12.29
N ASN A 159 -1.00 4.02 -11.51
CA ASN A 159 -1.51 5.27 -10.95
C ASN A 159 -0.58 5.88 -9.90
N ALA A 160 0.31 5.09 -9.32
CA ALA A 160 1.41 5.51 -8.46
C ALA A 160 2.69 5.88 -9.23
N ASN A 161 2.66 5.98 -10.58
CA ASN A 161 3.83 6.18 -11.44
C ASN A 161 4.95 5.15 -11.20
N TYR A 162 4.59 3.90 -10.91
CA TYR A 162 5.50 2.79 -10.57
C TYR A 162 6.32 3.00 -9.28
N ASP A 163 5.92 3.93 -8.44
CA ASP A 163 6.45 4.08 -7.10
C ASP A 163 5.76 3.09 -6.15
N ILE A 164 6.53 2.11 -5.67
CA ILE A 164 6.04 1.03 -4.83
C ILE A 164 5.60 1.56 -3.46
N GLU A 165 6.35 2.48 -2.87
CA GLU A 165 6.01 3.04 -1.56
C GLU A 165 4.72 3.85 -1.60
N SER A 166 4.50 4.62 -2.65
CA SER A 166 3.26 5.33 -2.89
C SER A 166 2.11 4.34 -3.11
N ALA A 167 2.32 3.29 -3.91
CA ALA A 167 1.32 2.26 -4.18
C ALA A 167 0.88 1.51 -2.92
N GLN A 168 1.79 1.22 -1.99
CA GLN A 168 1.49 0.57 -0.70
C GLN A 168 0.50 1.37 0.17
N ARG A 169 0.47 2.69 -0.01
CA ARG A 169 -0.46 3.62 0.66
C ARG A 169 -1.72 3.88 -0.12
N GLY A 170 -1.83 3.33 -1.32
CA GLY A 170 -2.96 3.51 -2.22
C GLY A 170 -4.26 2.88 -1.73
N ILE A 171 -5.34 3.25 -2.39
CA ILE A 171 -6.70 2.74 -2.13
C ILE A 171 -7.18 2.00 -3.38
N ILE A 172 -7.64 0.77 -3.19
CA ILE A 172 -8.35 0.01 -4.23
C ILE A 172 -9.83 -0.02 -3.86
N TYR A 173 -10.67 0.44 -4.77
CA TYR A 173 -12.13 0.35 -4.67
C TYR A 173 -12.61 -0.77 -5.58
N ILE A 174 -13.24 -1.78 -4.98
CA ILE A 174 -13.81 -2.92 -5.72
C ILE A 174 -15.32 -2.68 -5.80
N ASP A 175 -15.83 -2.45 -7.01
CA ASP A 175 -17.27 -2.29 -7.24
C ASP A 175 -17.92 -3.64 -7.50
N GLU A 176 -19.24 -3.71 -7.32
CA GLU A 176 -20.10 -4.85 -7.64
C GLU A 176 -19.67 -6.19 -7.01
N ILE A 177 -19.06 -6.16 -5.82
CA ILE A 177 -18.56 -7.33 -5.09
C ILE A 177 -19.63 -8.41 -4.86
N ASP A 178 -20.90 -8.02 -4.80
CA ASP A 178 -22.05 -8.90 -4.64
C ASP A 178 -22.32 -9.79 -5.87
N LYS A 179 -21.73 -9.48 -7.01
CA LYS A 179 -21.90 -10.24 -8.25
C LYS A 179 -20.92 -11.41 -8.39
N ILE A 180 -19.83 -11.44 -7.63
CA ILE A 180 -18.87 -12.55 -7.64
C ILE A 180 -19.55 -13.90 -7.35
N SER A 181 -20.51 -13.94 -6.42
CA SER A 181 -21.20 -15.17 -6.04
C SER A 181 -22.17 -15.70 -7.11
N ARG A 182 -22.58 -14.87 -8.07
CA ARG A 182 -23.50 -15.28 -9.13
C ARG A 182 -22.80 -16.05 -10.25
N CYS A 183 -21.50 -15.87 -10.43
CA CYS A 183 -20.73 -16.59 -11.45
C CYS A 183 -20.54 -18.09 -11.11
N LEU A 184 -20.60 -18.46 -9.82
CA LEU A 184 -20.46 -19.85 -9.36
C LEU A 184 -21.77 -20.68 -9.44
N LEU A 185 -22.91 -20.07 -9.76
CA LEU A 185 -24.22 -20.74 -9.76
C LEU A 185 -24.74 -21.11 -11.17
N TYR A 186 -23.99 -20.83 -12.23
CA TYR A 186 -24.33 -21.31 -13.56
C TYR A 186 -23.70 -22.68 -13.86
N THR A 187 -23.95 -23.66 -13.02
CA THR A 187 -24.04 -25.03 -13.50
C THR A 187 -25.46 -25.21 -14.05
N SER A 188 -25.63 -25.00 -15.36
CA SER A 188 -26.85 -25.44 -16.01
C SER A 188 -27.03 -26.94 -15.70
N PRO A 189 -28.25 -27.39 -15.29
CA PRO A 189 -28.49 -28.81 -15.10
C PRO A 189 -28.13 -29.53 -16.40
N SER A 190 -27.29 -30.54 -16.26
CA SER A 190 -26.92 -31.39 -17.39
C SER A 190 -28.18 -31.96 -18.04
N PRO A 191 -28.30 -31.99 -19.37
CA PRO A 191 -29.45 -32.63 -20.05
C PRO A 191 -29.64 -34.12 -19.73
N ARG A 192 -28.80 -34.69 -18.85
CA ARG A 192 -28.86 -36.08 -18.40
C ARG A 192 -29.63 -36.28 -17.08
N ASP A 193 -30.08 -35.20 -16.43
CA ASP A 193 -30.85 -35.27 -15.19
C ASP A 193 -32.36 -35.01 -15.40
N ALA A 194 -32.84 -35.15 -16.64
CA ALA A 194 -34.25 -35.10 -17.03
C ALA A 194 -34.76 -36.50 -17.44
#